data_5b4b0760488f5d39f69ffcbb1eef35c9
#
_entry.id   5b4b0760488f5d39f69ffcbb1eef35c9
#
_cell.length_a   1.000
_cell.length_b   1.000
_cell.length_c   1.000
_cell.angle_alpha   90.00
_cell.angle_beta   90.00
_cell.angle_gamma   90.00
#
_symmetry.space_group_name_H-M   'P 1'
#
loop_
_entity.id
_entity.type
_entity.pdbx_description
1 polymer ?
#
loop_
_entity_poly.entity_id
_entity_poly.type
_entity_poly.pdbx_seq_one_letter_code
_entity_poly.pdbx_strand_id
1 'polypeptide(L)'
;MVTVVSPDLLAVGAAWVDGPEAGDWMAKRLGPFGGVVGHAVPLGYAAYAIVPIPLDDESGSDALIVTDALVDVLGPFTGDQSVLCGVWEGWPWWYPTGGDPRRPQGSEVGVAWPEDASPTQAEIDRALAEAREHLAVDSVEIPDAKPLDLPHRRYYLWTGPLRSVTALREKWEDPPSLVWPEDRSWFLGAPIWTNEIAVAGTKALIDAVIGEPRLNARHATPEDELDIDD
;
A
#
# COMPACT_ATOMS: atom_id res chain seq x y z
N MET A 1 -1.83 -1.52 28.99
CA MET A 1 -1.98 -2.04 27.62
C MET A 1 -0.65 -1.75 26.93
N VAL A 2 0.13 -2.74 26.58
CA VAL A 2 1.40 -2.54 25.88
C VAL A 2 1.03 -2.37 24.41
N THR A 3 1.20 -1.16 23.89
CA THR A 3 1.07 -0.92 22.44
C THR A 3 2.17 -1.72 21.77
N VAL A 4 1.81 -2.70 20.98
CA VAL A 4 2.77 -3.45 20.16
C VAL A 4 3.28 -2.49 19.10
N VAL A 5 4.54 -2.15 19.19
CA VAL A 5 5.19 -1.23 18.25
C VAL A 5 6.04 -2.07 17.31
N SER A 6 5.74 -2.01 16.01
CA SER A 6 6.60 -2.64 15.00
C SER A 6 8.01 -2.05 15.08
N PRO A 7 9.06 -2.89 15.22
CA PRO A 7 10.45 -2.41 15.26
C PRO A 7 10.81 -1.55 14.03
N ASP A 8 10.28 -1.89 12.86
CA ASP A 8 10.55 -1.20 11.60
C ASP A 8 9.97 0.23 11.61
N LEU A 9 8.74 0.39 12.12
CA LEU A 9 8.13 1.71 12.29
C LEU A 9 8.87 2.55 13.32
N LEU A 10 9.26 1.96 14.47
CA LEU A 10 10.04 2.65 15.49
C LEU A 10 11.37 3.18 14.95
N ALA A 11 12.08 2.39 14.15
CA ALA A 11 13.37 2.75 13.57
C ALA A 11 13.31 4.05 12.73
N VAL A 12 12.16 4.34 12.13
CA VAL A 12 11.94 5.55 11.33
C VAL A 12 11.14 6.64 12.08
N GLY A 13 10.81 6.42 13.35
CA GLY A 13 10.04 7.36 14.18
C GLY A 13 8.54 7.40 13.84
N ALA A 14 7.99 6.25 13.41
CA ALA A 14 6.58 6.10 13.10
C ALA A 14 5.86 5.21 14.13
N ALA A 15 4.53 5.30 14.18
CA ALA A 15 3.69 4.53 15.08
C ALA A 15 2.32 4.23 14.47
N TRP A 16 1.74 3.07 14.82
CA TRP A 16 0.37 2.72 14.46
C TRP A 16 -0.65 3.69 15.09
N VAL A 17 -1.72 3.99 14.34
CA VAL A 17 -2.81 4.86 14.77
C VAL A 17 -4.17 4.25 14.45
N ASP A 18 -5.21 4.64 15.21
CA ASP A 18 -6.59 4.25 14.94
C ASP A 18 -7.09 4.88 13.63
N GLY A 19 -7.47 4.02 12.69
CA GLY A 19 -7.85 4.40 11.33
C GLY A 19 -9.05 5.32 11.22
N PRO A 20 -10.18 5.09 11.96
CA PRO A 20 -11.36 5.93 11.85
C PRO A 20 -11.10 7.41 12.13
N GLU A 21 -10.35 7.72 13.19
CA GLU A 21 -10.04 9.12 13.55
C GLU A 21 -9.17 9.81 12.49
N ALA A 22 -8.26 9.07 11.88
CA ALA A 22 -7.31 9.61 10.91
C ALA A 22 -7.88 9.70 9.49
N GLY A 23 -8.71 8.73 9.06
CA GLY A 23 -9.04 8.49 7.67
C GLY A 23 -10.50 8.60 7.25
N ASP A 24 -11.48 8.67 8.17
CA ASP A 24 -12.92 8.71 7.83
C ASP A 24 -13.32 9.85 6.88
N TRP A 25 -12.54 10.93 6.85
CA TRP A 25 -12.77 12.07 5.96
C TRP A 25 -12.75 11.71 4.48
N MET A 26 -11.99 10.68 4.09
CA MET A 26 -11.83 10.31 2.69
C MET A 26 -12.99 9.46 2.14
N ALA A 27 -13.68 8.70 2.99
CA ALA A 27 -14.74 7.78 2.56
C ALA A 27 -15.85 8.48 1.75
N LYS A 28 -16.13 9.74 2.06
CA LYS A 28 -17.15 10.55 1.35
C LYS A 28 -16.61 11.26 0.10
N ARG A 29 -15.31 11.19 -0.12
CA ARG A 29 -14.62 11.86 -1.22
C ARG A 29 -14.06 10.90 -2.26
N LEU A 30 -14.09 9.61 -1.99
CA LEU A 30 -13.76 8.60 -2.98
C LEU A 30 -14.89 8.47 -4.00
N GLY A 31 -14.52 8.29 -5.26
CA GLY A 31 -15.45 7.93 -6.33
C GLY A 31 -16.03 6.52 -6.14
N PRO A 32 -16.97 6.12 -7.02
CA PRO A 32 -17.52 4.77 -6.99
C PRO A 32 -16.41 3.73 -7.20
N PHE A 33 -16.61 2.53 -6.64
CA PHE A 33 -15.69 1.43 -6.85
C PHE A 33 -15.51 1.12 -8.33
N GLY A 34 -14.26 1.07 -8.78
CA GLY A 34 -13.91 0.83 -10.19
C GLY A 34 -12.42 1.07 -10.44
N GLY A 35 -12.00 0.82 -11.67
CA GLY A 35 -10.62 0.96 -12.13
C GLY A 35 -10.21 2.39 -12.48
N VAL A 36 -10.69 3.42 -11.78
CA VAL A 36 -10.41 4.82 -12.11
C VAL A 36 -9.65 5.54 -10.99
N VAL A 37 -8.95 6.61 -11.35
CA VAL A 37 -8.17 7.46 -10.42
C VAL A 37 -9.02 7.93 -9.22
N GLY A 38 -10.26 8.37 -9.45
CA GLY A 38 -11.14 8.86 -8.38
C GLY A 38 -11.57 7.80 -7.36
N HIS A 39 -11.36 6.51 -7.66
CA HIS A 39 -11.50 5.43 -6.68
C HIS A 39 -10.24 5.27 -5.81
N ALA A 40 -9.06 5.53 -6.37
CA ALA A 40 -7.79 5.38 -5.69
C ALA A 40 -7.44 6.58 -4.78
N VAL A 41 -7.86 7.79 -5.16
CA VAL A 41 -7.58 9.04 -4.43
C VAL A 41 -8.85 9.85 -4.21
N PRO A 42 -8.96 10.62 -3.10
CA PRO A 42 -10.12 11.45 -2.83
C PRO A 42 -10.33 12.53 -3.89
N LEU A 43 -11.58 12.78 -4.25
CA LEU A 43 -11.98 13.83 -5.18
C LEU A 43 -11.80 15.24 -4.58
N GLY A 44 -11.66 16.25 -5.48
CA GLY A 44 -11.62 17.67 -5.12
C GLY A 44 -10.23 18.26 -4.93
N TYR A 45 -9.18 17.54 -5.33
CA TYR A 45 -7.85 18.14 -5.53
C TYR A 45 -7.80 18.95 -6.83
N ALA A 46 -6.83 19.86 -6.93
CA ALA A 46 -6.70 20.76 -8.09
C ALA A 46 -6.13 20.07 -9.34
N ALA A 47 -5.36 18.99 -9.16
CA ALA A 47 -4.76 18.22 -10.25
C ALA A 47 -4.42 16.79 -9.80
N TYR A 48 -4.24 15.91 -10.80
CA TYR A 48 -3.97 14.49 -10.60
C TYR A 48 -2.89 14.02 -11.57
N ALA A 49 -2.16 12.98 -11.17
CA ALA A 49 -1.23 12.24 -12.01
C ALA A 49 -1.35 10.74 -11.79
N ILE A 50 -0.94 9.99 -12.80
CA ILE A 50 -0.71 8.55 -12.71
C ILE A 50 0.79 8.31 -12.87
N VAL A 51 1.33 7.47 -12.00
CA VAL A 51 2.73 7.04 -11.98
C VAL A 51 2.75 5.54 -12.18
N PRO A 52 3.27 5.01 -13.29
CA PRO A 52 3.39 3.57 -13.50
C PRO A 52 4.49 3.00 -12.59
N ILE A 53 4.24 1.82 -12.05
CA ILE A 53 5.27 0.98 -11.45
C ILE A 53 5.69 0.00 -12.55
N PRO A 54 6.95 0.02 -13.02
CA PRO A 54 7.39 -0.92 -14.02
C PRO A 54 7.22 -2.36 -13.53
N LEU A 55 6.66 -3.21 -14.38
CA LEU A 55 6.63 -4.65 -14.17
C LEU A 55 7.99 -5.21 -14.57
N ASP A 56 8.96 -5.10 -13.71
CA ASP A 56 10.25 -5.67 -14.00
C ASP A 56 10.48 -6.99 -13.28
N ASP A 57 11.19 -7.81 -14.01
CA ASP A 57 11.69 -9.11 -13.67
C ASP A 57 12.09 -9.24 -12.19
N GLU A 58 11.66 -10.27 -11.56
CA GLU A 58 12.18 -10.99 -10.38
C GLU A 58 12.89 -10.19 -9.25
N SER A 59 13.20 -8.88 -9.39
CA SER A 59 14.02 -8.14 -8.42
C SER A 59 13.28 -7.14 -7.52
N GLY A 60 12.01 -6.79 -7.82
CA GLY A 60 11.22 -5.82 -7.04
C GLY A 60 11.83 -4.40 -6.93
N SER A 61 13.00 -4.20 -7.53
CA SER A 61 13.80 -2.98 -7.36
C SER A 61 13.11 -1.73 -7.90
N ASP A 62 12.26 -1.85 -8.89
CA ASP A 62 11.65 -0.71 -9.58
C ASP A 62 10.52 -0.07 -8.77
N ALA A 63 9.72 -0.83 -8.03
CA ALA A 63 8.75 -0.29 -7.10
C ALA A 63 9.41 0.55 -6.00
N LEU A 64 10.58 0.12 -5.51
CA LEU A 64 11.37 0.87 -4.54
C LEU A 64 11.94 2.16 -5.13
N ILE A 65 12.44 2.14 -6.37
CA ILE A 65 12.95 3.33 -7.07
C ILE A 65 11.83 4.36 -7.26
N VAL A 66 10.64 3.92 -7.69
CA VAL A 66 9.46 4.78 -7.84
C VAL A 66 9.04 5.36 -6.50
N THR A 67 8.99 4.55 -5.44
CA THR A 67 8.63 4.99 -4.10
C THR A 67 9.63 6.02 -3.56
N ASP A 68 10.92 5.79 -3.69
CA ASP A 68 11.96 6.74 -3.27
C ASP A 68 11.88 8.05 -4.07
N ALA A 69 11.64 7.99 -5.37
CA ALA A 69 11.44 9.18 -6.20
C ALA A 69 10.21 9.98 -5.79
N LEU A 70 9.10 9.31 -5.46
CA LEU A 70 7.90 9.97 -4.92
C LEU A 70 8.19 10.64 -3.58
N VAL A 71 8.90 10.00 -2.66
CA VAL A 71 9.30 10.59 -1.38
C VAL A 71 10.14 11.85 -1.59
N ASP A 72 11.10 11.82 -2.53
CA ASP A 72 11.92 12.98 -2.87
C ASP A 72 11.08 14.16 -3.38
N VAL A 73 10.16 13.90 -4.32
CA VAL A 73 9.29 14.93 -4.92
C VAL A 73 8.28 15.47 -3.91
N LEU A 74 7.71 14.62 -3.07
CA LEU A 74 6.69 15.00 -2.08
C LEU A 74 7.28 15.78 -0.90
N GLY A 75 8.58 15.62 -0.62
CA GLY A 75 9.25 16.26 0.51
C GLY A 75 9.04 17.76 0.62
N PRO A 76 9.32 18.58 -0.42
CA PRO A 76 9.10 20.04 -0.40
C PRO A 76 7.63 20.45 -0.17
N PHE A 77 6.67 19.60 -0.53
CA PHE A 77 5.22 19.86 -0.37
C PHE A 77 4.68 19.35 0.97
N THR A 78 5.43 18.48 1.65
CA THR A 78 5.09 17.95 2.97
C THR A 78 5.67 18.83 4.09
N GLY A 79 6.88 19.38 3.90
CA GLY A 79 7.60 20.09 4.93
C GLY A 79 7.89 19.21 6.16
N ASP A 80 7.72 19.78 7.35
CA ASP A 80 7.98 19.11 8.63
C ASP A 80 6.77 18.34 9.18
N GLN A 81 5.65 18.26 8.43
CA GLN A 81 4.45 17.53 8.89
C GLN A 81 4.69 16.03 8.90
N SER A 82 3.94 15.36 9.76
CA SER A 82 3.78 13.90 9.66
C SER A 82 2.91 13.53 8.46
N VAL A 83 3.14 12.34 7.95
CA VAL A 83 2.25 11.68 6.99
C VAL A 83 1.53 10.52 7.66
N LEU A 84 0.39 10.17 7.10
CA LEU A 84 -0.32 8.93 7.40
C LEU A 84 -0.14 7.98 6.23
N CYS A 85 0.14 6.73 6.53
CA CYS A 85 0.31 5.66 5.57
C CYS A 85 -0.66 4.54 5.88
N GLY A 86 -1.31 3.97 4.87
CA GLY A 86 -2.28 2.92 5.01
C GLY A 86 -1.90 1.68 4.22
N VAL A 87 -1.97 0.53 4.87
CA VAL A 87 -1.69 -0.78 4.29
C VAL A 87 -2.94 -1.65 4.37
N TRP A 88 -3.28 -2.30 3.26
CA TRP A 88 -4.45 -3.16 3.21
C TRP A 88 -4.35 -4.35 4.17
N GLU A 89 -5.40 -4.58 4.96
CA GLU A 89 -5.44 -5.68 5.95
C GLU A 89 -5.46 -7.09 5.34
N GLY A 90 -5.74 -7.20 4.05
CA GLY A 90 -5.86 -8.49 3.36
C GLY A 90 -4.54 -9.07 2.85
N TRP A 91 -3.42 -8.41 3.05
CA TRP A 91 -2.13 -8.93 2.62
C TRP A 91 -1.75 -10.22 3.37
N PRO A 92 -1.25 -11.28 2.68
CA PRO A 92 -0.95 -12.57 3.31
C PRO A 92 0.15 -12.51 4.38
N TRP A 93 1.07 -11.58 4.30
CA TRP A 93 2.14 -11.41 5.29
C TRP A 93 1.68 -10.91 6.68
N TRP A 94 0.43 -10.46 6.83
CA TRP A 94 -0.20 -10.29 8.14
C TRP A 94 -0.49 -11.63 8.83
N TYR A 95 -0.58 -12.73 8.08
CA TYR A 95 -1.14 -14.00 8.54
C TYR A 95 -0.22 -15.18 8.23
N PRO A 96 0.97 -15.25 8.85
CA PRO A 96 2.01 -16.23 8.51
C PRO A 96 1.58 -17.69 8.69
N THR A 97 0.53 -17.93 9.48
CA THR A 97 0.00 -19.28 9.72
C THR A 97 -1.10 -19.70 8.72
N GLY A 98 -1.39 -18.84 7.74
CA GLY A 98 -2.44 -19.05 6.75
C GLY A 98 -3.82 -18.69 7.26
N GLY A 99 -4.34 -17.58 6.80
CA GLY A 99 -5.68 -17.09 7.08
C GLY A 99 -5.79 -16.10 8.23
N ASP A 100 -6.61 -15.08 8.03
CA ASP A 100 -6.98 -14.12 9.07
C ASP A 100 -7.79 -14.85 10.15
N PRO A 101 -7.31 -14.98 11.41
CA PRO A 101 -8.03 -15.65 12.47
C PRO A 101 -9.38 -14.97 12.79
N ARG A 102 -9.58 -13.73 12.35
CA ARG A 102 -10.84 -12.99 12.45
C ARG A 102 -11.81 -13.30 11.31
N ARG A 103 -11.34 -13.97 10.26
CA ARG A 103 -12.09 -14.37 9.06
C ARG A 103 -11.80 -15.83 8.72
N PRO A 104 -12.35 -16.82 9.46
CA PRO A 104 -12.00 -18.23 9.30
C PRO A 104 -12.34 -18.84 7.93
N GLN A 105 -12.90 -18.08 7.02
CA GLN A 105 -13.37 -18.53 5.71
C GLN A 105 -12.64 -17.80 4.56
N GLY A 106 -11.32 -17.66 4.55
CA GLY A 106 -10.89 -16.99 3.35
C GLY A 106 -9.45 -16.79 2.99
N SER A 107 -8.49 -17.21 3.72
CA SER A 107 -7.13 -17.18 3.21
C SER A 107 -6.35 -18.41 3.68
N GLU A 108 -6.50 -19.47 2.93
CA GLU A 108 -5.61 -20.63 3.09
C GLU A 108 -4.34 -20.35 2.29
N VAL A 109 -3.19 -20.68 2.87
CA VAL A 109 -1.93 -20.73 2.12
C VAL A 109 -2.09 -21.80 1.05
N GLY A 110 -2.08 -21.36 -0.21
CA GLY A 110 -2.09 -22.25 -1.36
C GLY A 110 -0.70 -22.47 -1.92
N VAL A 111 -0.43 -23.61 -2.48
CA VAL A 111 0.76 -23.90 -3.28
C VAL A 111 0.32 -24.18 -4.70
N ALA A 112 0.84 -23.41 -5.65
CA ALA A 112 0.58 -23.64 -7.06
C ALA A 112 1.42 -24.83 -7.55
N TRP A 113 0.79 -25.68 -8.36
CA TRP A 113 1.44 -26.81 -9.01
C TRP A 113 1.32 -26.66 -10.53
N PRO A 114 2.28 -27.17 -11.31
CA PRO A 114 2.11 -27.29 -12.76
C PRO A 114 0.82 -28.05 -13.09
N GLU A 115 0.16 -27.70 -14.19
CA GLU A 115 -1.16 -28.23 -14.57
C GLU A 115 -1.15 -29.76 -14.78
N ASP A 116 0.00 -30.30 -15.12
CA ASP A 116 0.23 -31.76 -15.32
C ASP A 116 0.76 -32.48 -14.06
N ALA A 117 0.96 -31.76 -12.97
CA ALA A 117 1.46 -32.33 -11.71
C ALA A 117 0.34 -33.10 -10.98
N SER A 118 0.71 -34.19 -10.35
CA SER A 118 -0.15 -35.00 -9.49
C SER A 118 0.55 -35.20 -8.13
N PRO A 119 0.67 -34.14 -7.29
CA PRO A 119 1.42 -34.24 -6.06
C PRO A 119 0.77 -35.21 -5.07
N THR A 120 1.59 -35.96 -4.36
CA THR A 120 1.14 -36.79 -3.24
C THR A 120 0.78 -35.89 -2.04
N GLN A 121 -0.05 -36.41 -1.12
CA GLN A 121 -0.40 -35.68 0.09
C GLN A 121 0.83 -35.24 0.91
N ALA A 122 1.88 -36.08 0.96
CA ALA A 122 3.12 -35.74 1.67
C ALA A 122 3.89 -34.59 1.01
N GLU A 123 3.84 -34.46 -0.31
CA GLU A 123 4.45 -33.33 -1.04
C GLU A 123 3.66 -32.06 -0.81
N ILE A 124 2.32 -32.14 -0.82
CA ILE A 124 1.45 -31.01 -0.49
C ILE A 124 1.71 -30.52 0.93
N ASP A 125 1.73 -31.42 1.92
CA ASP A 125 1.96 -31.07 3.33
C ASP A 125 3.33 -30.41 3.53
N ARG A 126 4.37 -30.92 2.86
CA ARG A 126 5.70 -30.32 2.91
C ARG A 126 5.73 -28.93 2.28
N ALA A 127 5.18 -28.76 1.07
CA ALA A 127 5.17 -27.47 0.38
C ALA A 127 4.35 -26.41 1.15
N LEU A 128 3.25 -26.80 1.79
CA LEU A 128 2.49 -25.93 2.67
C LEU A 128 3.27 -25.54 3.93
N ALA A 129 4.05 -26.46 4.50
CA ALA A 129 4.89 -26.15 5.66
C ALA A 129 6.01 -25.17 5.30
N GLU A 130 6.69 -25.37 4.17
CA GLU A 130 7.71 -24.48 3.64
C GLU A 130 7.14 -23.07 3.33
N ALA A 131 5.98 -23.01 2.66
CA ALA A 131 5.32 -21.74 2.38
C ALA A 131 4.94 -20.97 3.65
N ARG A 132 4.46 -21.66 4.69
CA ARG A 132 4.15 -21.05 5.99
C ARG A 132 5.40 -20.55 6.71
N GLU A 133 6.52 -21.29 6.61
CA GLU A 133 7.79 -20.86 7.19
C GLU A 133 8.31 -19.58 6.51
N HIS A 134 8.25 -19.49 5.19
CA HIS A 134 8.59 -18.27 4.44
C HIS A 134 7.71 -17.09 4.85
N LEU A 135 6.39 -17.27 4.87
CA LEU A 135 5.45 -16.22 5.30
C LEU A 135 5.70 -15.76 6.76
N ALA A 136 6.13 -16.68 7.63
CA ALA A 136 6.42 -16.33 9.02
C ALA A 136 7.67 -15.43 9.16
N VAL A 137 8.68 -15.60 8.29
CA VAL A 137 9.89 -14.76 8.28
C VAL A 137 9.55 -13.33 7.89
N ASP A 138 8.64 -13.15 6.93
CA ASP A 138 8.27 -11.86 6.35
C ASP A 138 7.06 -11.21 7.04
N SER A 139 6.49 -11.88 8.03
CA SER A 139 5.29 -11.39 8.71
C SER A 139 5.54 -10.11 9.50
N VAL A 140 4.55 -9.25 9.49
CA VAL A 140 4.44 -8.08 10.37
C VAL A 140 3.37 -8.36 11.41
N GLU A 141 3.64 -8.04 12.67
CA GLU A 141 2.66 -8.24 13.73
C GLU A 141 1.43 -7.34 13.51
N ILE A 142 0.23 -7.95 13.59
CA ILE A 142 -1.03 -7.21 13.43
C ILE A 142 -1.13 -6.16 14.55
N PRO A 143 -1.28 -4.87 14.20
CA PRO A 143 -1.32 -3.81 15.21
C PRO A 143 -2.55 -3.89 16.11
N ASP A 144 -2.42 -3.52 17.37
CA ASP A 144 -3.54 -3.29 18.29
C ASP A 144 -4.15 -1.91 18.03
N ALA A 145 -4.53 -1.68 16.78
CA ALA A 145 -5.16 -0.45 16.29
C ALA A 145 -6.40 -0.80 15.46
N LYS A 146 -7.41 0.05 15.49
CA LYS A 146 -8.59 -0.13 14.66
C LYS A 146 -8.25 0.19 13.21
N PRO A 147 -8.53 -0.70 12.26
CA PRO A 147 -8.32 -0.38 10.86
C PRO A 147 -9.29 0.71 10.39
N LEU A 148 -8.85 1.51 9.43
CA LEU A 148 -9.72 2.40 8.65
C LEU A 148 -10.63 1.55 7.77
N ASP A 149 -11.95 1.75 7.88
CA ASP A 149 -12.95 1.03 7.09
C ASP A 149 -13.40 1.92 5.91
N LEU A 150 -12.92 1.61 4.72
CA LEU A 150 -13.33 2.25 3.47
C LEU A 150 -14.27 1.31 2.68
N PRO A 151 -15.07 1.81 1.75
CA PRO A 151 -15.88 0.97 0.90
C PRO A 151 -15.03 -0.15 0.26
N HIS A 152 -15.40 -1.41 0.55
CA HIS A 152 -14.78 -2.63 0.03
C HIS A 152 -13.42 -3.04 0.62
N ARG A 153 -12.71 -2.20 1.41
CA ARG A 153 -11.37 -2.50 1.95
C ARG A 153 -11.12 -1.86 3.30
N ARG A 154 -10.29 -2.52 4.12
CA ARG A 154 -9.81 -1.98 5.39
C ARG A 154 -8.29 -1.86 5.39
N TYR A 155 -7.80 -0.84 6.10
CA TYR A 155 -6.38 -0.50 6.12
C TYR A 155 -5.90 -0.26 7.55
N TYR A 156 -4.78 -0.86 7.93
CA TYR A 156 -4.05 -0.42 9.11
C TYR A 156 -3.26 0.83 8.78
N LEU A 157 -3.29 1.81 9.69
CA LEU A 157 -2.64 3.10 9.48
C LEU A 157 -1.48 3.29 10.45
N TRP A 158 -0.40 3.88 9.97
CA TRP A 158 0.63 4.47 10.82
C TRP A 158 0.83 5.93 10.47
N THR A 159 1.40 6.70 11.43
CA THR A 159 1.84 8.09 11.23
C THR A 159 3.33 8.21 11.52
N GLY A 160 3.99 9.11 10.83
CA GLY A 160 5.42 9.38 11.01
C GLY A 160 5.93 10.42 10.03
N PRO A 161 7.23 10.71 10.03
CA PRO A 161 7.85 11.58 9.03
C PRO A 161 7.70 10.97 7.63
N LEU A 162 7.79 11.78 6.58
CA LEU A 162 7.59 11.31 5.19
C LEU A 162 8.42 10.07 4.83
N ARG A 163 9.66 9.96 5.33
CA ARG A 163 10.49 8.75 5.13
C ARG A 163 9.86 7.45 5.67
N SER A 164 8.84 7.54 6.53
CA SER A 164 8.14 6.35 7.05
C SER A 164 7.27 5.65 5.99
N VAL A 165 7.10 6.26 4.81
CA VAL A 165 6.49 5.61 3.64
C VAL A 165 7.21 4.32 3.27
N THR A 166 8.52 4.26 3.49
CA THR A 166 9.35 3.10 3.17
C THR A 166 9.66 2.21 4.40
N ALA A 167 8.92 2.38 5.50
CA ALA A 167 9.21 1.69 6.78
C ALA A 167 9.12 0.17 6.70
N LEU A 168 8.26 -0.35 5.83
CA LEU A 168 8.04 -1.80 5.67
C LEU A 168 8.73 -2.39 4.43
N ARG A 169 9.63 -1.64 3.77
CA ARG A 169 10.29 -2.06 2.52
C ARG A 169 11.06 -3.39 2.60
N GLU A 170 11.60 -3.72 3.76
CA GLU A 170 12.30 -4.99 3.98
C GLU A 170 11.34 -6.20 4.04
N LYS A 171 10.04 -5.93 4.21
CA LYS A 171 8.98 -6.92 4.29
C LYS A 171 8.09 -6.91 3.05
N TRP A 172 8.02 -5.77 2.40
CA TRP A 172 7.12 -5.56 1.29
C TRP A 172 7.61 -4.39 0.41
N GLU A 173 7.84 -4.67 -0.85
CA GLU A 173 8.48 -3.76 -1.80
C GLU A 173 7.53 -2.69 -2.33
N ASP A 174 6.21 -2.97 -2.36
CA ASP A 174 5.22 -2.01 -2.82
C ASP A 174 5.05 -0.82 -1.86
N PRO A 175 4.67 0.36 -2.37
CA PRO A 175 4.33 1.50 -1.54
C PRO A 175 3.07 1.20 -0.71
N PRO A 176 2.87 1.92 0.42
CA PRO A 176 1.59 1.87 1.12
C PRO A 176 0.43 2.20 0.17
N SER A 177 -0.69 1.50 0.33
CA SER A 177 -1.87 1.71 -0.53
C SER A 177 -2.45 3.12 -0.41
N LEU A 178 -2.22 3.80 0.70
CA LEU A 178 -2.70 5.16 0.97
C LEU A 178 -1.60 5.97 1.66
N VAL A 179 -1.31 7.19 1.19
CA VAL A 179 -0.40 8.12 1.88
C VAL A 179 -0.94 9.54 1.76
N TRP A 180 -0.94 10.28 2.88
CA TRP A 180 -1.31 11.71 2.88
C TRP A 180 -0.69 12.45 4.07
N PRO A 181 -0.39 13.77 3.97
CA PRO A 181 0.08 14.59 5.08
C PRO A 181 -1.08 15.00 6.01
N GLU A 182 -0.75 15.46 7.23
CA GLU A 182 -1.74 15.90 8.22
C GLU A 182 -2.71 16.95 7.69
N ASP A 183 -2.23 17.91 6.88
CA ASP A 183 -3.05 18.97 6.29
C ASP A 183 -3.86 18.53 5.06
N ARG A 184 -3.65 17.28 4.59
CA ARG A 184 -4.32 16.70 3.41
C ARG A 184 -4.10 17.50 2.13
N SER A 185 -2.99 18.21 2.02
CA SER A 185 -2.67 19.02 0.84
C SER A 185 -2.40 18.19 -0.42
N TRP A 186 -2.04 16.93 -0.24
CA TRP A 186 -1.89 15.95 -1.31
C TRP A 186 -2.31 14.54 -0.83
N PHE A 187 -2.45 13.64 -1.78
CA PHE A 187 -2.78 12.23 -1.55
C PHE A 187 -2.10 11.33 -2.57
N LEU A 188 -1.63 10.18 -2.10
CA LEU A 188 -1.14 9.09 -2.94
C LEU A 188 -2.01 7.86 -2.68
N GLY A 189 -2.51 7.25 -3.74
CA GLY A 189 -3.26 6.01 -3.73
C GLY A 189 -2.58 4.97 -4.61
N ALA A 190 -2.16 3.85 -4.03
CA ALA A 190 -1.58 2.69 -4.72
C ALA A 190 -2.52 1.49 -4.54
N PRO A 191 -3.52 1.31 -5.41
CA PRO A 191 -4.44 0.20 -5.31
C PRO A 191 -3.75 -1.14 -5.57
N ILE A 192 -4.12 -2.17 -4.83
CA ILE A 192 -3.49 -3.49 -4.88
C ILE A 192 -3.81 -4.32 -6.14
N TRP A 193 -4.55 -3.80 -7.08
CA TRP A 193 -5.02 -4.46 -8.30
C TRP A 193 -4.50 -3.80 -9.58
N THR A 194 -3.52 -2.91 -9.44
CA THR A 194 -2.92 -2.19 -10.57
C THR A 194 -1.46 -1.88 -10.24
N ASN A 195 -0.61 -1.84 -11.26
CA ASN A 195 0.77 -1.37 -11.17
C ASN A 195 0.89 0.14 -11.43
N GLU A 196 -0.14 0.89 -11.05
CA GLU A 196 -0.14 2.34 -11.16
C GLU A 196 -0.47 3.00 -9.82
N ILE A 197 0.21 4.10 -9.54
CA ILE A 197 -0.02 4.95 -8.38
C ILE A 197 -0.75 6.20 -8.85
N ALA A 198 -1.87 6.53 -8.23
CA ALA A 198 -2.54 7.80 -8.42
C ALA A 198 -2.01 8.83 -7.41
N VAL A 199 -1.63 10.02 -7.88
CA VAL A 199 -1.22 11.15 -7.04
C VAL A 199 -2.17 12.32 -7.26
N ALA A 200 -2.65 12.93 -6.17
CA ALA A 200 -3.55 14.08 -6.21
C ALA A 200 -3.02 15.22 -5.33
N GLY A 201 -3.18 16.47 -5.77
CA GLY A 201 -2.67 17.61 -5.01
C GLY A 201 -2.86 18.95 -5.70
N THR A 202 -1.96 19.89 -5.37
CA THR A 202 -1.90 21.17 -6.08
C THR A 202 -1.32 20.98 -7.49
N LYS A 203 -1.63 21.91 -8.40
CA LYS A 203 -1.03 21.88 -9.74
C LYS A 203 0.50 21.87 -9.69
N ALA A 204 1.11 22.67 -8.81
CA ALA A 204 2.57 22.73 -8.66
C ALA A 204 3.18 21.39 -8.22
N LEU A 205 2.51 20.66 -7.32
CA LEU A 205 2.94 19.32 -6.93
C LEU A 205 2.86 18.35 -8.11
N ILE A 206 1.73 18.34 -8.83
CA ILE A 206 1.55 17.44 -9.96
C ILE A 206 2.53 17.76 -11.10
N ASP A 207 2.79 19.03 -11.38
CA ASP A 207 3.81 19.43 -12.34
C ASP A 207 5.23 18.94 -11.90
N ALA A 208 5.53 18.93 -10.60
CA ALA A 208 6.78 18.37 -10.07
C ALA A 208 6.86 16.85 -10.21
N VAL A 209 5.76 16.13 -9.95
CA VAL A 209 5.67 14.67 -10.17
C VAL A 209 5.89 14.31 -11.63
N ILE A 210 5.25 15.04 -12.56
CA ILE A 210 5.43 14.86 -14.01
C ILE A 210 6.86 15.18 -14.45
N GLY A 211 7.48 16.17 -13.82
CA GLY A 211 8.83 16.62 -14.14
C GLY A 211 9.95 15.71 -13.62
N GLU A 212 9.68 14.74 -12.77
CA GLU A 212 10.66 13.80 -12.23
C GLU A 212 10.85 12.61 -13.19
N PRO A 213 12.03 12.49 -13.86
CA PRO A 213 12.22 11.48 -14.91
C PRO A 213 12.10 10.03 -14.43
N ARG A 214 12.38 9.75 -13.14
CA ARG A 214 12.29 8.40 -12.56
C ARG A 214 10.85 7.90 -12.47
N LEU A 215 9.85 8.81 -12.49
CA LEU A 215 8.45 8.47 -12.28
C LEU A 215 7.69 8.16 -13.57
N ASN A 216 8.20 8.58 -14.73
CA ASN A 216 7.51 8.44 -16.02
C ASN A 216 6.00 8.77 -15.93
N ALA A 217 5.66 9.76 -15.10
CA ALA A 217 4.30 10.10 -14.73
C ALA A 217 3.56 10.83 -15.85
N ARG A 218 2.23 10.72 -15.86
CA ARG A 218 1.34 11.42 -16.78
C ARG A 218 0.25 12.20 -16.03
N HIS A 219 -0.21 13.31 -16.60
CA HIS A 219 -1.39 13.99 -16.09
C HIS A 219 -2.61 13.07 -16.15
N ALA A 220 -3.51 13.24 -15.19
CA ALA A 220 -4.75 12.49 -15.12
C ALA A 220 -5.93 13.34 -14.64
N THR A 221 -7.13 12.82 -14.85
CA THR A 221 -8.38 13.26 -14.25
C THR A 221 -8.96 12.16 -13.35
N PRO A 222 -9.91 12.46 -12.47
CA PRO A 222 -10.56 11.42 -11.66
C PRO A 222 -11.23 10.29 -12.45
N GLU A 223 -11.61 10.56 -13.70
CA GLU A 223 -12.32 9.64 -14.60
C GLU A 223 -11.37 8.75 -15.41
N ASP A 224 -10.05 9.05 -15.41
CA ASP A 224 -9.08 8.25 -16.16
C ASP A 224 -8.93 6.87 -15.53
N GLU A 225 -8.86 5.86 -16.39
CA GLU A 225 -8.67 4.47 -16.00
C GLU A 225 -7.24 4.23 -15.54
N LEU A 226 -7.10 3.39 -14.51
CA LEU A 226 -5.85 2.77 -14.09
C LEU A 226 -5.73 1.42 -14.79
N ASP A 227 -4.54 1.10 -15.28
CA ASP A 227 -4.29 -0.18 -15.93
C ASP A 227 -4.46 -1.32 -14.91
N ILE A 228 -5.36 -2.23 -15.23
CA ILE A 228 -5.63 -3.43 -14.42
C ILE A 228 -4.71 -4.53 -14.93
N ASP A 229 -3.97 -5.17 -14.02
CA ASP A 229 -3.23 -6.36 -14.35
C ASP A 229 -4.20 -7.50 -14.72
N ASP A 230 -4.07 -8.03 -15.95
CA ASP A 230 -4.81 -9.20 -16.43
C ASP A 230 -4.17 -10.53 -15.95
#